data_70c4a83282c76c3c874d9436fc9410ea
#
_entry.id   70c4a83282c76c3c874d9436fc9410ea
#
_cell.length_a   1.000
_cell.length_b   1.000
_cell.length_c   1.000
_cell.angle_alpha   90.00
_cell.angle_beta   90.00
_cell.angle_gamma   90.00
#
_symmetry.space_group_name_H-M   'P 1'
#
loop_
_entity.id
_entity.type
_entity.pdbx_description
1 polymer ?
#
loop_
_entity_poly.entity_id
_entity_poly.type
_entity_poly.pdbx_seq_one_letter_code
_entity_poly.pdbx_strand_id
1 'polypeptide(L)'
;MQRVPAAGYKIIGLPVAGFDRKNLLKNFSVLIKLFRSQLKARQIIKEFKPDAAVGVGGYASGPTLKMAGMMGIPTLIQEQNSYAGVTNKLLAKKACKICVAYEGMERFFDKEKIILTGNPVRQGLLNSSIDREKAIQSFGLDPQKKTILIVGGSLGARTINNCVMQGLEKIKNSGVQFIWQTGKFYINEAKA
;
A
#
# COMPACT_ATOMS: atom_id res chain seq x y z
N MET A 1 9.01 -6.65 -7.43
CA MET A 1 7.99 -7.58 -7.97
C MET A 1 8.14 -9.02 -7.45
N GLN A 2 8.60 -9.23 -6.22
CA GLN A 2 8.86 -10.59 -5.69
C GLN A 2 7.68 -11.17 -4.88
N ARG A 3 6.93 -10.33 -4.18
CA ARG A 3 5.88 -10.78 -3.23
C ARG A 3 4.64 -11.38 -3.89
N VAL A 4 4.26 -10.91 -5.07
CA VAL A 4 3.05 -11.40 -5.76
C VAL A 4 3.29 -12.81 -6.32
N PRO A 5 4.41 -13.09 -7.02
CA PRO A 5 4.74 -14.47 -7.42
C PRO A 5 4.94 -15.41 -6.23
N ALA A 6 5.54 -14.93 -5.13
CA ALA A 6 5.69 -15.73 -3.91
C ALA A 6 4.34 -16.12 -3.26
N ALA A 7 3.27 -15.38 -3.55
CA ALA A 7 1.90 -15.71 -3.16
C ALA A 7 1.15 -16.57 -4.19
N GLY A 8 1.83 -17.08 -5.23
CA GLY A 8 1.26 -17.97 -6.25
C GLY A 8 0.55 -17.26 -7.42
N TYR A 9 0.63 -15.93 -7.52
CA TYR A 9 -0.04 -15.17 -8.58
C TYR A 9 0.92 -14.70 -9.66
N LYS A 10 0.47 -14.73 -10.91
CA LYS A 10 1.19 -14.11 -12.04
C LYS A 10 1.20 -12.59 -11.89
N ILE A 11 2.30 -11.96 -12.25
CA ILE A 11 2.42 -10.49 -12.25
C ILE A 11 2.98 -10.01 -13.59
N ILE A 12 2.35 -8.97 -14.15
CA ILE A 12 2.82 -8.31 -15.37
C ILE A 12 3.07 -6.85 -15.05
N GLY A 13 4.31 -6.39 -15.26
CA GLY A 13 4.68 -5.00 -15.05
C GLY A 13 4.22 -4.09 -16.18
N LEU A 14 3.74 -2.90 -15.82
CA LEU A 14 3.46 -1.82 -16.76
C LEU A 14 4.55 -0.73 -16.68
N PRO A 15 4.93 -0.09 -17.79
CA PRO A 15 5.89 1.01 -17.81
C PRO A 15 5.27 2.31 -17.30
N VAL A 16 5.03 2.39 -15.99
CA VAL A 16 4.40 3.55 -15.34
C VAL A 16 5.42 4.39 -14.60
N ALA A 17 5.17 5.70 -14.53
CA ALA A 17 5.94 6.63 -13.72
C ALA A 17 5.01 7.69 -13.11
N GLY A 18 5.41 8.26 -11.96
CA GLY A 18 4.72 9.40 -11.35
C GLY A 18 5.02 10.69 -12.07
N PHE A 19 4.09 11.64 -12.01
CA PHE A 19 4.32 13.01 -12.48
C PHE A 19 5.27 13.76 -11.54
N ASP A 20 6.27 14.41 -12.11
CA ASP A 20 7.16 15.31 -11.39
C ASP A 20 6.50 16.69 -11.27
N ARG A 21 6.20 17.11 -10.04
CA ARG A 21 5.55 18.41 -9.77
C ARG A 21 6.51 19.60 -9.94
N LYS A 22 7.82 19.36 -9.91
CA LYS A 22 8.84 20.40 -9.97
C LYS A 22 9.39 20.60 -11.38
N ASN A 23 9.39 19.58 -12.22
CA ASN A 23 9.96 19.63 -13.56
C ASN A 23 8.97 19.15 -14.62
N LEU A 24 8.28 20.11 -15.25
CA LEU A 24 7.26 19.83 -16.27
C LEU A 24 7.83 19.16 -17.53
N LEU A 25 9.08 19.46 -17.91
CA LEU A 25 9.71 18.88 -19.10
C LEU A 25 9.91 17.37 -18.96
N LYS A 26 10.19 16.87 -17.74
CA LYS A 26 10.27 15.44 -17.46
C LYS A 26 8.93 14.71 -17.64
N ASN A 27 7.82 15.45 -17.55
CA ASN A 27 6.49 14.86 -17.69
C ASN A 27 6.16 14.42 -19.13
N PHE A 28 6.88 14.94 -20.13
CA PHE A 28 6.71 14.43 -21.51
C PHE A 28 7.02 12.91 -21.60
N SER A 29 8.09 12.48 -20.98
CA SER A 29 8.42 11.04 -20.90
C SER A 29 7.38 10.23 -20.12
N VAL A 30 6.74 10.85 -19.11
CA VAL A 30 5.65 10.21 -18.33
C VAL A 30 4.41 10.01 -19.20
N LEU A 31 4.07 10.97 -20.06
CA LEU A 31 2.95 10.85 -21.01
C LEU A 31 3.17 9.72 -22.01
N ILE A 32 4.38 9.61 -22.57
CA ILE A 32 4.73 8.47 -23.45
C ILE A 32 4.60 7.14 -22.71
N LYS A 33 5.13 7.06 -21.49
CA LYS A 33 5.01 5.86 -20.65
C LYS A 33 3.54 5.53 -20.34
N LEU A 34 2.73 6.54 -20.06
CA LEU A 34 1.29 6.36 -19.82
C LEU A 34 0.58 5.78 -21.05
N PHE A 35 0.85 6.33 -22.23
CA PHE A 35 0.28 5.82 -23.47
C PHE A 35 0.70 4.37 -23.75
N ARG A 36 2.00 4.07 -23.64
CA ARG A 36 2.52 2.70 -23.77
C ARG A 36 1.92 1.75 -22.74
N SER A 37 1.71 2.21 -21.51
CA SER A 37 1.04 1.43 -20.46
C SER A 37 -0.41 1.13 -20.80
N GLN A 38 -1.14 2.07 -21.39
CA GLN A 38 -2.52 1.84 -21.83
C GLN A 38 -2.59 0.80 -22.95
N LEU A 39 -1.71 0.88 -23.95
CA LEU A 39 -1.66 -0.12 -25.03
C LEU A 39 -1.33 -1.51 -24.48
N LYS A 40 -0.33 -1.61 -23.59
CA LYS A 40 0.04 -2.88 -22.95
C LYS A 40 -1.09 -3.41 -22.07
N ALA A 41 -1.76 -2.56 -21.28
CA ALA A 41 -2.92 -2.95 -20.49
C ALA A 41 -4.06 -3.49 -21.36
N ARG A 42 -4.35 -2.83 -22.50
CA ARG A 42 -5.35 -3.30 -23.47
C ARG A 42 -5.01 -4.68 -24.01
N GLN A 43 -3.75 -4.93 -24.36
CA GLN A 43 -3.29 -6.24 -24.83
C GLN A 43 -3.51 -7.31 -23.75
N ILE A 44 -3.03 -7.06 -22.53
CA ILE A 44 -3.18 -7.97 -21.38
C ILE A 44 -4.65 -8.30 -21.14
N ILE A 45 -5.54 -7.29 -21.15
CA ILE A 45 -6.96 -7.47 -20.94
C ILE A 45 -7.59 -8.34 -22.05
N LYS A 46 -7.19 -8.13 -23.31
CA LYS A 46 -7.67 -8.96 -24.44
C LYS A 46 -7.24 -10.43 -24.31
N GLU A 47 -6.02 -10.66 -23.85
CA GLU A 47 -5.49 -12.02 -23.68
C GLU A 47 -6.08 -12.71 -22.45
N PHE A 48 -6.19 -11.99 -21.33
CA PHE A 48 -6.66 -12.52 -20.04
C PHE A 48 -8.19 -12.66 -19.99
N LYS A 49 -8.95 -11.81 -20.73
CA LYS A 49 -10.42 -11.77 -20.78
C LYS A 49 -11.09 -11.74 -19.39
N PRO A 50 -10.77 -10.77 -18.53
CA PRO A 50 -11.34 -10.70 -17.18
C PRO A 50 -12.82 -10.34 -17.21
N ASP A 51 -13.61 -10.89 -16.28
CA ASP A 51 -15.00 -10.51 -16.04
C ASP A 51 -15.12 -9.19 -15.27
N ALA A 52 -14.12 -8.85 -14.47
CA ALA A 52 -14.03 -7.60 -13.73
C ALA A 52 -12.56 -7.17 -13.52
N ALA A 53 -12.34 -5.88 -13.30
CA ALA A 53 -11.02 -5.35 -12.99
C ALA A 53 -11.04 -4.55 -11.67
N VAL A 54 -10.12 -4.88 -10.75
CA VAL A 54 -10.01 -4.24 -9.44
C VAL A 54 -8.74 -3.39 -9.38
N GLY A 55 -8.88 -2.12 -8.99
CA GLY A 55 -7.77 -1.20 -8.77
C GLY A 55 -7.59 -0.88 -7.29
N VAL A 56 -6.40 -1.18 -6.79
CA VAL A 56 -6.03 -0.93 -5.39
C VAL A 56 -5.11 0.29 -5.24
N GLY A 57 -5.21 1.23 -6.15
CA GLY A 57 -4.36 2.42 -6.17
C GLY A 57 -3.01 2.22 -6.87
N GLY A 58 -2.14 3.22 -6.74
CA GLY A 58 -0.85 3.27 -7.42
C GLY A 58 -0.94 3.63 -8.91
N TYR A 59 0.23 3.85 -9.53
CA TYR A 59 0.30 4.31 -10.92
C TYR A 59 -0.18 3.28 -11.95
N ALA A 60 -0.08 1.98 -11.66
CA ALA A 60 -0.49 0.93 -12.57
C ALA A 60 -2.02 0.75 -12.65
N SER A 61 -2.76 1.11 -11.61
CA SER A 61 -4.23 1.06 -11.62
C SER A 61 -4.82 2.00 -12.66
N GLY A 62 -4.20 3.17 -12.89
CA GLY A 62 -4.68 4.17 -13.85
C GLY A 62 -4.89 3.61 -15.25
N PRO A 63 -3.83 3.20 -15.96
CA PRO A 63 -3.96 2.66 -17.32
C PRO A 63 -4.77 1.36 -17.36
N THR A 64 -4.67 0.50 -16.35
CA THR A 64 -5.38 -0.79 -16.32
C THR A 64 -6.88 -0.59 -16.23
N LEU A 65 -7.38 0.14 -15.23
CA LEU A 65 -8.83 0.35 -15.07
C LEU A 65 -9.42 1.25 -16.15
N LYS A 66 -8.65 2.23 -16.66
CA LYS A 66 -9.09 3.04 -17.79
C LYS A 66 -9.35 2.16 -19.01
N MET A 67 -8.43 1.26 -19.34
CA MET A 67 -8.61 0.35 -20.49
C MET A 67 -9.71 -0.66 -20.27
N ALA A 68 -9.81 -1.25 -19.07
CA ALA A 68 -10.89 -2.15 -18.71
C ALA A 68 -12.27 -1.48 -18.92
N GLY A 69 -12.47 -0.29 -18.36
CA GLY A 69 -13.71 0.46 -18.51
C GLY A 69 -14.02 0.88 -19.97
N MET A 70 -12.98 1.20 -20.79
CA MET A 70 -13.16 1.47 -22.22
C MET A 70 -13.54 0.22 -23.04
N MET A 71 -13.20 -0.96 -22.53
CA MET A 71 -13.53 -2.25 -23.14
C MET A 71 -14.84 -2.86 -22.60
N GLY A 72 -15.60 -2.09 -21.79
CA GLY A 72 -16.88 -2.55 -21.22
C GLY A 72 -16.75 -3.49 -20.01
N ILE A 73 -15.55 -3.68 -19.47
CA ILE A 73 -15.32 -4.53 -18.32
C ILE A 73 -15.64 -3.75 -17.04
N PRO A 74 -16.49 -4.30 -16.16
CA PRO A 74 -16.80 -3.69 -14.87
C PRO A 74 -15.54 -3.41 -14.06
N THR A 75 -15.45 -2.20 -13.45
CA THR A 75 -14.30 -1.81 -12.65
C THR A 75 -14.70 -1.50 -11.22
N LEU A 76 -13.87 -1.93 -10.28
CA LEU A 76 -13.98 -1.62 -8.86
C LEU A 76 -12.70 -0.94 -8.39
N ILE A 77 -12.84 0.08 -7.55
CA ILE A 77 -11.73 0.79 -6.90
C ILE A 77 -11.74 0.46 -5.41
N GLN A 78 -10.57 0.23 -4.84
CA GLN A 78 -10.38 0.21 -3.39
C GLN A 78 -9.47 1.37 -2.99
N GLU A 79 -9.97 2.25 -2.09
CA GLU A 79 -9.22 3.39 -1.53
C GLU A 79 -8.89 3.13 -0.07
N GLN A 80 -7.59 3.06 0.23
CA GLN A 80 -7.07 2.71 1.54
C GLN A 80 -6.92 3.90 2.50
N ASN A 81 -6.97 5.12 1.96
CA ASN A 81 -6.65 6.33 2.72
C ASN A 81 -7.90 7.16 2.98
N SER A 82 -7.88 7.94 4.05
CA SER A 82 -8.93 8.93 4.35
C SER A 82 -8.92 10.14 3.39
N TYR A 83 -7.88 10.26 2.55
CA TYR A 83 -7.79 11.24 1.47
C TYR A 83 -7.54 10.51 0.15
N ALA A 84 -8.49 10.63 -0.77
CA ALA A 84 -8.47 9.87 -2.03
C ALA A 84 -7.28 10.26 -2.93
N GLY A 85 -6.59 9.25 -3.43
CA GLY A 85 -5.53 9.42 -4.41
C GLY A 85 -6.03 9.99 -5.74
N VAL A 86 -5.19 10.77 -6.43
CA VAL A 86 -5.54 11.41 -7.70
C VAL A 86 -6.01 10.39 -8.74
N THR A 87 -5.33 9.26 -8.86
CA THR A 87 -5.70 8.18 -9.79
C THR A 87 -7.11 7.66 -9.51
N ASN A 88 -7.43 7.39 -8.23
CA ASN A 88 -8.74 6.88 -7.84
C ASN A 88 -9.84 7.92 -8.11
N LYS A 89 -9.60 9.21 -7.86
CA LYS A 89 -10.55 10.29 -8.20
C LYS A 89 -10.86 10.35 -9.70
N LEU A 90 -9.85 10.20 -10.55
CA LEU A 90 -10.02 10.22 -12.00
C LEU A 90 -10.79 9.00 -12.52
N LEU A 91 -10.56 7.83 -11.93
CA LEU A 91 -11.21 6.57 -12.34
C LEU A 91 -12.62 6.42 -11.76
N ALA A 92 -12.93 7.07 -10.64
CA ALA A 92 -14.19 6.96 -9.89
C ALA A 92 -15.43 7.21 -10.74
N LYS A 93 -15.35 8.15 -11.69
CA LYS A 93 -16.47 8.48 -12.58
C LYS A 93 -16.99 7.28 -13.37
N LYS A 94 -16.09 6.39 -13.80
CA LYS A 94 -16.38 5.20 -14.60
C LYS A 94 -16.44 3.90 -13.81
N ALA A 95 -16.00 3.91 -12.56
CA ALA A 95 -16.05 2.74 -11.69
C ALA A 95 -17.50 2.36 -11.35
N CYS A 96 -17.78 1.07 -11.31
CA CYS A 96 -19.09 0.53 -10.89
C CYS A 96 -19.29 0.68 -9.40
N LYS A 97 -18.24 0.35 -8.61
CA LYS A 97 -18.24 0.48 -7.13
C LYS A 97 -16.87 0.96 -6.64
N ILE A 98 -16.91 1.60 -5.47
CA ILE A 98 -15.73 2.17 -4.81
C ILE A 98 -15.74 1.72 -3.36
N CYS A 99 -14.89 0.73 -3.05
CA CYS A 99 -14.67 0.28 -1.68
C CYS A 99 -13.75 1.27 -0.97
N VAL A 100 -14.16 1.75 0.19
CA VAL A 100 -13.40 2.73 0.98
C VAL A 100 -13.09 2.20 2.37
N ALA A 101 -11.93 2.62 2.90
CA ALA A 101 -11.50 2.22 4.24
C ALA A 101 -12.09 3.10 5.35
N TYR A 102 -12.51 4.31 5.03
CA TYR A 102 -12.95 5.33 5.99
C TYR A 102 -14.28 5.95 5.57
N GLU A 103 -15.01 6.43 6.54
CA GLU A 103 -16.20 7.27 6.34
C GLU A 103 -15.83 8.67 5.80
N GLY A 104 -16.82 9.43 5.34
CA GLY A 104 -16.62 10.79 4.83
C GLY A 104 -15.98 10.86 3.45
N MET A 105 -15.99 9.76 2.68
CA MET A 105 -15.39 9.69 1.37
C MET A 105 -16.30 10.22 0.24
N GLU A 106 -17.55 10.54 0.54
CA GLU A 106 -18.51 11.20 -0.37
C GLU A 106 -18.03 12.58 -0.85
N ARG A 107 -17.12 13.22 -0.12
CA ARG A 107 -16.42 14.44 -0.54
C ARG A 107 -15.51 14.24 -1.76
N PHE A 108 -15.19 12.99 -2.12
CA PHE A 108 -14.32 12.65 -3.25
C PHE A 108 -15.01 11.81 -4.31
N PHE A 109 -16.02 11.04 -3.91
CA PHE A 109 -16.65 10.03 -4.74
C PHE A 109 -18.17 10.14 -4.67
N ASP A 110 -18.83 9.65 -5.70
CA ASP A 110 -20.28 9.52 -5.75
C ASP A 110 -20.78 8.57 -4.66
N LYS A 111 -21.66 9.05 -3.78
CA LYS A 111 -22.18 8.34 -2.62
C LYS A 111 -22.81 6.99 -3.00
N GLU A 112 -23.49 6.92 -4.14
CA GLU A 112 -24.19 5.69 -4.59
C GLU A 112 -23.22 4.57 -5.00
N LYS A 113 -21.98 4.93 -5.29
CA LYS A 113 -20.92 3.98 -5.64
C LYS A 113 -20.08 3.53 -4.47
N ILE A 114 -20.15 4.24 -3.33
CA ILE A 114 -19.31 3.97 -2.15
C ILE A 114 -19.83 2.75 -1.41
N ILE A 115 -18.90 1.90 -0.99
CA ILE A 115 -19.11 0.80 -0.04
C ILE A 115 -18.02 0.91 1.03
N LEU A 116 -18.39 1.08 2.29
CA LEU A 116 -17.46 1.07 3.42
C LEU A 116 -17.08 -0.39 3.74
N THR A 117 -15.89 -0.79 3.32
CA THR A 117 -15.38 -2.16 3.49
C THR A 117 -14.23 -2.26 4.49
N GLY A 118 -13.66 -1.13 4.89
CA GLY A 118 -12.36 -1.12 5.57
C GLY A 118 -11.21 -1.45 4.62
N ASN A 119 -10.01 -1.57 5.18
CA ASN A 119 -8.84 -2.07 4.47
C ASN A 119 -8.82 -3.60 4.46
N PRO A 120 -8.45 -4.24 3.34
CA PRO A 120 -8.31 -5.68 3.29
C PRO A 120 -7.15 -6.14 4.18
N VAL A 121 -7.44 -6.91 5.20
CA VAL A 121 -6.48 -7.50 6.13
C VAL A 121 -6.43 -9.02 5.91
N ARG A 122 -5.22 -9.58 6.01
CA ARG A 122 -5.05 -11.04 5.88
C ARG A 122 -5.78 -11.77 6.99
N GLN A 123 -6.62 -12.73 6.64
CA GLN A 123 -7.41 -13.51 7.60
C GLN A 123 -6.56 -14.20 8.67
N GLY A 124 -5.35 -14.68 8.30
CA GLY A 124 -4.42 -15.26 9.27
C GLY A 124 -3.96 -14.32 10.38
N LEU A 125 -4.07 -12.99 10.20
CA LEU A 125 -3.82 -12.02 11.27
C LEU A 125 -5.02 -11.83 12.19
N LEU A 126 -6.23 -11.96 11.65
CA LEU A 126 -7.47 -11.80 12.41
C LEU A 126 -7.79 -13.04 13.26
N ASN A 127 -7.48 -14.21 12.74
CA ASN A 127 -7.78 -15.50 13.37
C ASN A 127 -6.59 -16.11 14.15
N SER A 128 -5.49 -15.36 14.30
CA SER A 128 -4.33 -15.86 15.01
C SER A 128 -4.57 -15.81 16.51
N SER A 129 -4.73 -16.97 17.15
CA SER A 129 -4.62 -17.16 18.59
C SER A 129 -3.14 -17.12 19.02
N ILE A 130 -2.47 -15.99 18.80
CA ILE A 130 -1.06 -15.86 19.18
C ILE A 130 -0.99 -15.65 20.69
N ASP A 131 -0.35 -16.60 21.36
CA ASP A 131 0.02 -16.47 22.76
C ASP A 131 1.05 -15.34 22.90
N ARG A 132 0.66 -14.28 23.63
CA ARG A 132 1.48 -13.11 23.85
C ARG A 132 2.82 -13.46 24.52
N GLU A 133 2.83 -14.36 25.47
CA GLU A 133 4.02 -14.74 26.21
C GLU A 133 5.03 -15.43 25.28
N LYS A 134 4.58 -16.40 24.51
CA LYS A 134 5.40 -17.09 23.50
C LYS A 134 5.93 -16.11 22.44
N ALA A 135 5.11 -15.18 22.01
CA ALA A 135 5.53 -14.16 21.04
C ALA A 135 6.65 -13.28 21.60
N ILE A 136 6.54 -12.80 22.84
CA ILE A 136 7.58 -11.99 23.49
C ILE A 136 8.86 -12.81 23.70
N GLN A 137 8.74 -14.07 24.16
CA GLN A 137 9.87 -14.98 24.34
C GLN A 137 10.61 -15.25 23.02
N SER A 138 9.90 -15.32 21.90
CA SER A 138 10.54 -15.51 20.58
C SER A 138 11.48 -14.37 20.16
N PHE A 139 11.35 -13.19 20.77
CA PHE A 139 12.27 -12.06 20.64
C PHE A 139 13.36 -12.03 21.71
N GLY A 140 13.44 -13.04 22.58
CA GLY A 140 14.40 -13.07 23.70
C GLY A 140 14.06 -12.07 24.81
N LEU A 141 12.80 -11.65 24.91
CA LEU A 141 12.31 -10.66 25.87
C LEU A 141 11.55 -11.33 27.02
N ASP A 142 11.47 -10.63 28.14
CA ASP A 142 10.77 -11.06 29.35
C ASP A 142 9.25 -10.80 29.23
N PRO A 143 8.38 -11.82 29.28
CA PRO A 143 6.94 -11.64 29.16
C PRO A 143 6.31 -10.82 30.29
N GLN A 144 6.96 -10.77 31.47
CA GLN A 144 6.47 -10.04 32.64
C GLN A 144 6.73 -8.53 32.56
N LYS A 145 7.60 -8.09 31.67
CA LYS A 145 7.91 -6.68 31.46
C LYS A 145 7.01 -6.04 30.40
N LYS A 146 6.79 -4.73 30.53
CA LYS A 146 6.13 -3.95 29.51
C LYS A 146 7.01 -3.91 28.26
N THR A 147 6.42 -4.21 27.11
CA THR A 147 7.11 -4.19 25.81
C THR A 147 6.44 -3.18 24.89
N ILE A 148 7.23 -2.27 24.32
CA ILE A 148 6.79 -1.29 23.33
C ILE A 148 7.27 -1.71 21.96
N LEU A 149 6.35 -1.80 21.00
CA LEU A 149 6.65 -2.05 19.59
C LEU A 149 6.70 -0.72 18.83
N ILE A 150 7.85 -0.44 18.20
CA ILE A 150 8.05 0.71 17.31
C ILE A 150 8.18 0.22 15.88
N VAL A 151 7.26 0.66 14.99
CA VAL A 151 7.19 0.22 13.60
C VAL A 151 7.18 1.42 12.66
N GLY A 152 8.20 1.51 11.81
CA GLY A 152 8.35 2.55 10.79
C GLY A 152 7.94 2.10 9.36
N GLY A 153 7.34 0.91 9.22
CA GLY A 153 7.05 0.29 7.93
C GLY A 153 8.27 -0.39 7.28
N SER A 154 8.08 -1.06 6.15
CA SER A 154 9.08 -1.96 5.54
C SER A 154 10.39 -1.28 5.10
N LEU A 155 10.36 0.01 4.81
CA LEU A 155 11.55 0.80 4.43
C LEU A 155 12.14 1.58 5.61
N GLY A 156 11.42 1.64 6.74
CA GLY A 156 11.72 2.50 7.87
C GLY A 156 11.14 3.90 7.73
N ALA A 157 11.00 4.60 8.86
CA ALA A 157 10.58 5.99 8.92
C ALA A 157 11.69 6.82 9.56
N ARG A 158 12.33 7.67 8.76
CA ARG A 158 13.50 8.47 9.20
C ARG A 158 13.25 9.21 10.51
N THR A 159 12.15 9.95 10.60
CA THR A 159 11.83 10.74 11.79
C THR A 159 11.69 9.85 13.04
N ILE A 160 10.96 8.72 12.91
CA ILE A 160 10.81 7.78 14.02
C ILE A 160 12.18 7.21 14.43
N ASN A 161 12.97 6.73 13.47
CA ASN A 161 14.28 6.15 13.74
C ASN A 161 15.20 7.17 14.41
N ASN A 162 15.27 8.39 13.92
CA ASN A 162 16.09 9.46 14.52
C ASN A 162 15.64 9.77 15.95
N CYS A 163 14.33 9.86 16.22
CA CYS A 163 13.82 10.08 17.57
C CYS A 163 14.20 8.95 18.52
N VAL A 164 14.11 7.68 18.06
CA VAL A 164 14.50 6.54 18.88
C VAL A 164 15.99 6.57 19.16
N MET A 165 16.85 6.80 18.17
CA MET A 165 18.30 6.87 18.32
C MET A 165 18.71 7.99 19.29
N GLN A 166 18.11 9.18 19.18
CA GLN A 166 18.37 10.28 20.12
C GLN A 166 17.91 9.98 21.56
N GLY A 167 16.93 9.08 21.70
CA GLY A 167 16.35 8.69 22.98
C GLY A 167 16.92 7.41 23.61
N LEU A 168 17.93 6.76 23.01
CA LEU A 168 18.42 5.44 23.43
C LEU A 168 18.79 5.35 24.91
N GLU A 169 19.47 6.36 25.47
CA GLU A 169 19.82 6.41 26.89
C GLU A 169 18.56 6.44 27.78
N LYS A 170 17.55 7.20 27.40
CA LYS A 170 16.27 7.23 28.14
C LYS A 170 15.54 5.88 28.04
N ILE A 171 15.58 5.26 26.85
CA ILE A 171 15.00 3.95 26.59
C ILE A 171 15.68 2.90 27.47
N LYS A 172 17.03 2.85 27.50
CA LYS A 172 17.83 1.94 28.31
C LYS A 172 17.50 2.03 29.80
N ASN A 173 17.28 3.24 30.29
CA ASN A 173 17.00 3.52 31.69
C ASN A 173 15.52 3.45 32.08
N SER A 174 14.61 3.17 31.12
CA SER A 174 13.17 3.19 31.37
C SER A 174 12.61 1.97 32.11
N GLY A 175 13.37 0.87 32.20
CA GLY A 175 12.88 -0.41 32.71
C GLY A 175 11.84 -1.10 31.78
N VAL A 176 11.59 -0.57 30.58
CA VAL A 176 10.66 -1.09 29.58
C VAL A 176 11.46 -1.76 28.46
N GLN A 177 10.91 -2.81 27.87
CA GLN A 177 11.50 -3.48 26.73
C GLN A 177 10.97 -2.90 25.42
N PHE A 178 11.80 -2.95 24.38
CA PHE A 178 11.43 -2.41 23.07
C PHE A 178 11.70 -3.42 21.96
N ILE A 179 10.77 -3.51 21.03
CA ILE A 179 10.95 -4.13 19.73
C ILE A 179 10.93 -3.01 18.71
N TRP A 180 12.05 -2.79 18.03
CA TRP A 180 12.19 -1.71 17.07
C TRP A 180 12.41 -2.21 15.65
N GLN A 181 11.41 -2.00 14.78
CA GLN A 181 11.53 -2.27 13.35
C GLN A 181 12.06 -1.02 12.64
N THR A 182 13.35 -1.00 12.42
CA THR A 182 14.07 0.13 11.78
C THR A 182 13.80 0.26 10.28
N GLY A 183 13.45 -0.84 9.61
CA GLY A 183 13.46 -0.95 8.16
C GLY A 183 14.87 -1.19 7.61
N LYS A 184 14.92 -1.75 6.39
CA LYS A 184 16.18 -2.25 5.81
C LYS A 184 17.28 -1.20 5.57
N PHE A 185 16.91 0.07 5.44
CA PHE A 185 17.88 1.14 5.18
C PHE A 185 18.57 1.68 6.43
N TYR A 186 17.99 1.43 7.61
CA TYR A 186 18.48 1.99 8.88
C TYR A 186 19.05 0.94 9.82
N ILE A 187 19.02 -0.34 9.45
CA ILE A 187 19.42 -1.43 10.35
C ILE A 187 20.90 -1.34 10.77
N ASN A 188 21.78 -0.93 9.87
CA ASN A 188 23.21 -0.83 10.16
C ASN A 188 23.51 0.35 11.09
N GLU A 189 22.84 1.50 10.88
CA GLU A 189 22.95 2.68 11.71
C GLU A 189 22.40 2.44 13.12
N ALA A 190 21.31 1.67 13.21
CA ALA A 190 20.68 1.33 14.50
C ALA A 190 21.45 0.28 15.31
N LYS A 191 22.39 -0.45 14.69
CA LYS A 191 23.26 -1.43 15.35
C LYS A 191 24.60 -0.86 15.79
N ALA A 192 25.01 0.28 15.25
CA ALA A 192 26.25 0.97 15.58
C ALA A 192 26.13 1.71 16.92
#